data_cbc18075a62944c6c841656f64b8d11f
#
_entry.id   cbc18075a62944c6c841656f64b8d11f
#
_cell.length_a   1.000
_cell.length_b   1.000
_cell.length_c   1.000
_cell.angle_alpha   90.00
_cell.angle_beta   90.00
_cell.angle_gamma   90.00
#
_symmetry.space_group_name_H-M   'P 1'
#
loop_
_entity.id
_entity.type
_entity.pdbx_description
1 polymer ?
#
loop_
_entity_poly.entity_id
_entity_poly.type
_entity_poly.pdbx_seq_one_letter_code
_entity_poly.pdbx_strand_id
1 'polypeptide(L)'
;MEKYNIGDVWWIHFPYGDEEREKRRPAIIIDDDTIAILAMYVTSRNKENPYSIEIEDWKAVGLSRPSWTRIDKIVKISEWYMDRKIGRLSEKDFLKIMQLFVEVTSGKWHEFSIIAVKNSDGEYLQRYDDRWKCWLFPYVRSTNENKENVDSYISELLRKTVVTKYVTVAKHCKYSESDKLYKIYNHKLYEVLLDSVPKNMENKEFDIDNTKYKWMSITELEQDENVMEKNDDIIAFVKTKCR
;
A
#
# COMPACT_ATOMS: atom_id res chain seq x y z
N MET A 1 15.26 6.16 -16.92
CA MET A 1 14.68 5.05 -16.14
C MET A 1 13.58 4.41 -16.99
N GLU A 2 13.66 3.10 -17.22
CA GLU A 2 12.55 2.40 -17.86
C GLU A 2 11.32 2.51 -16.94
N LYS A 3 10.22 2.98 -17.51
CA LYS A 3 8.96 3.09 -16.78
C LYS A 3 8.34 1.70 -16.67
N TYR A 4 7.99 1.27 -15.47
CA TYR A 4 7.23 0.05 -15.25
C TYR A 4 5.80 0.24 -15.73
N ASN A 5 5.28 -0.70 -16.55
CA ASN A 5 3.91 -0.62 -17.03
C ASN A 5 3.12 -1.84 -16.58
N ILE A 6 1.86 -1.64 -16.26
CA ILE A 6 0.93 -2.72 -15.93
C ILE A 6 0.88 -3.73 -17.08
N GLY A 7 1.01 -5.03 -16.76
CA GLY A 7 1.09 -6.13 -17.73
C GLY A 7 2.51 -6.45 -18.21
N ASP A 8 3.52 -5.67 -17.85
CA ASP A 8 4.91 -6.05 -18.08
C ASP A 8 5.32 -7.22 -17.19
N VAL A 9 6.20 -8.06 -17.71
CA VAL A 9 6.79 -9.18 -16.97
C VAL A 9 8.27 -8.90 -16.77
N TRP A 10 8.70 -8.95 -15.51
CA TRP A 10 10.05 -8.62 -15.08
C TRP A 10 10.70 -9.75 -14.30
N TRP A 11 12.00 -9.90 -14.39
CA TRP A 11 12.78 -10.63 -13.41
C TRP A 11 12.89 -9.79 -12.13
N ILE A 12 12.60 -10.42 -11.00
CA ILE A 12 12.59 -9.78 -9.69
C ILE A 12 13.37 -10.61 -8.69
N HIS A 13 14.16 -9.97 -7.86
CA HIS A 13 14.81 -10.56 -6.69
C HIS A 13 13.85 -10.52 -5.50
N PHE A 14 13.31 -11.67 -5.12
CA PHE A 14 12.39 -11.74 -3.98
C PHE A 14 13.17 -11.86 -2.68
N PRO A 15 13.01 -10.93 -1.73
CA PRO A 15 13.52 -11.10 -0.38
C PRO A 15 12.66 -12.16 0.33
N TYR A 16 13.27 -13.25 0.74
CA TYR A 16 12.64 -14.23 1.64
C TYR A 16 13.13 -13.91 3.06
N GLY A 17 12.18 -13.65 3.97
CA GLY A 17 12.46 -13.17 5.32
C GLY A 17 13.34 -14.06 6.21
N ASP A 18 13.58 -15.34 5.87
CA ASP A 18 14.34 -16.28 6.70
C ASP A 18 15.47 -17.02 5.95
N GLU A 19 15.69 -16.74 4.68
CA GLU A 19 16.76 -17.39 3.93
C GLU A 19 17.71 -16.35 3.34
N GLU A 20 19.00 -16.47 3.58
CA GLU A 20 20.10 -15.71 2.98
C GLU A 20 20.18 -15.81 1.42
N ARG A 21 19.16 -16.37 0.77
CA ARG A 21 19.14 -16.60 -0.68
C ARG A 21 18.01 -15.84 -1.34
N GLU A 22 18.37 -14.76 -1.98
CA GLU A 22 17.51 -14.11 -2.95
C GLU A 22 17.14 -15.09 -4.08
N LYS A 23 15.85 -15.31 -4.31
CA LYS A 23 15.40 -16.10 -5.46
C LYS A 23 14.88 -15.17 -6.55
N ARG A 24 15.60 -15.15 -7.65
CA ARG A 24 15.18 -14.45 -8.86
C ARG A 24 14.01 -15.18 -9.52
N ARG A 25 12.91 -14.48 -9.78
CA ARG A 25 11.70 -15.05 -10.38
C ARG A 25 10.98 -14.04 -11.29
N PRO A 26 10.27 -14.53 -12.33
CA PRO A 26 9.40 -13.65 -13.10
C PRO A 26 8.22 -13.19 -12.25
N ALA A 27 7.81 -11.95 -12.47
CA ALA A 27 6.58 -11.39 -11.90
C ALA A 27 5.91 -10.43 -12.89
N ILE A 28 4.59 -10.33 -12.80
CA ILE A 28 3.76 -9.45 -13.62
C ILE A 28 3.51 -8.17 -12.84
N ILE A 29 3.75 -7.03 -13.45
CA ILE A 29 3.39 -5.73 -12.88
C ILE A 29 1.88 -5.54 -12.97
N ILE A 30 1.23 -5.32 -11.83
CA ILE A 30 -0.24 -5.15 -11.77
C ILE A 30 -0.66 -3.76 -11.29
N ASP A 31 0.26 -3.00 -10.76
CA ASP A 31 0.04 -1.59 -10.40
C ASP A 31 1.39 -0.85 -10.38
N ASP A 32 1.47 0.29 -11.04
CA ASP A 32 2.67 1.14 -11.14
C ASP A 32 2.44 2.56 -10.57
N ASP A 33 1.23 2.86 -10.08
CA ASP A 33 0.85 4.17 -9.56
C ASP A 33 1.18 4.35 -8.07
N THR A 34 1.65 3.31 -7.42
CA THR A 34 2.00 3.30 -6.01
C THR A 34 3.48 3.62 -5.79
N ILE A 35 3.82 3.96 -4.57
CA ILE A 35 5.22 4.14 -4.13
C ILE A 35 6.03 2.84 -4.28
N ALA A 36 5.34 1.71 -4.30
CA ALA A 36 5.92 0.41 -4.54
C ALA A 36 5.16 -0.32 -5.65
N ILE A 37 5.91 -1.05 -6.46
CA ILE A 37 5.38 -1.84 -7.55
C ILE A 37 4.63 -3.04 -6.98
N LEU A 38 3.36 -3.22 -7.34
CA LEU A 38 2.63 -4.44 -7.05
C LEU A 38 2.92 -5.46 -8.14
N ALA A 39 3.44 -6.59 -7.74
CA ALA A 39 3.83 -7.65 -8.65
C ALA A 39 3.21 -9.00 -8.27
N MET A 40 2.69 -9.69 -9.26
CA MET A 40 2.09 -11.00 -9.13
C MET A 40 3.09 -12.09 -9.53
N TYR A 41 3.23 -13.08 -8.69
CA TYR A 41 4.19 -14.16 -8.85
C TYR A 41 3.92 -15.06 -10.06
N VAL A 42 4.98 -15.39 -10.81
CA VAL A 42 4.94 -16.34 -11.93
C VAL A 42 5.77 -17.59 -11.60
N THR A 43 5.23 -18.75 -11.90
CA THR A 43 5.85 -20.04 -11.64
C THR A 43 5.75 -20.97 -12.85
N SER A 44 6.77 -21.81 -13.04
CA SER A 44 6.73 -22.89 -14.03
C SER A 44 6.17 -24.21 -13.47
N ARG A 45 5.75 -24.24 -12.21
CA ARG A 45 5.13 -25.41 -11.60
C ARG A 45 3.63 -25.18 -11.51
N ASN A 46 2.88 -25.92 -12.34
CA ASN A 46 1.44 -25.99 -12.17
C ASN A 46 1.14 -26.68 -10.84
N LYS A 47 0.48 -25.97 -9.94
CA LYS A 47 -0.19 -26.60 -8.81
C LYS A 47 -1.66 -26.43 -9.10
N GLU A 48 -2.42 -27.51 -9.11
CA GLU A 48 -3.89 -27.45 -9.13
C GLU A 48 -4.37 -26.54 -8.00
N ASN A 49 -4.69 -25.31 -8.35
CA ASN A 49 -5.04 -24.27 -7.42
C ASN A 49 -5.97 -23.30 -8.14
N PRO A 50 -7.15 -22.96 -7.59
CA PRO A 50 -8.12 -22.07 -8.22
C PRO A 50 -7.57 -20.66 -8.49
N TYR A 51 -6.47 -20.28 -7.83
CA TYR A 51 -5.80 -18.99 -8.00
C TYR A 51 -4.64 -19.05 -9.00
N SER A 52 -4.44 -20.17 -9.68
CA SER A 52 -3.37 -20.35 -10.67
C SER A 52 -3.92 -20.22 -12.07
N ILE A 53 -3.38 -19.32 -12.88
CA ILE A 53 -3.75 -19.13 -14.28
C ILE A 53 -2.55 -19.41 -15.18
N GLU A 54 -2.76 -20.17 -16.23
CA GLU A 54 -1.77 -20.38 -17.26
C GLU A 54 -1.58 -19.11 -18.10
N ILE A 55 -0.32 -18.78 -18.36
CA ILE A 55 0.08 -17.77 -19.34
C ILE A 55 0.19 -18.52 -20.68
N GLU A 56 -0.84 -18.44 -21.51
CA GLU A 56 -0.93 -19.20 -22.74
C GLU A 56 0.17 -18.80 -23.75
N ASP A 57 0.40 -17.50 -23.88
CA ASP A 57 1.39 -16.92 -24.78
C ASP A 57 2.78 -16.77 -24.16
N TRP A 58 3.16 -17.65 -23.24
CA TRP A 58 4.40 -17.56 -22.48
C TRP A 58 5.68 -17.39 -23.33
N LYS A 59 5.71 -17.96 -24.57
CA LYS A 59 6.83 -17.80 -25.51
C LYS A 59 6.91 -16.36 -26.04
N ALA A 60 5.78 -15.77 -26.39
CA ALA A 60 5.70 -14.39 -26.87
C ALA A 60 6.10 -13.39 -25.77
N VAL A 61 5.81 -13.70 -24.52
CA VAL A 61 6.28 -12.92 -23.36
C VAL A 61 7.79 -13.01 -23.20
N GLY A 62 8.44 -14.07 -23.66
CA GLY A 62 9.88 -14.32 -23.47
C GLY A 62 10.20 -15.21 -22.29
N LEU A 63 9.23 -15.95 -21.77
CA LEU A 63 9.46 -16.94 -20.71
C LEU A 63 10.07 -18.21 -21.34
N SER A 64 10.93 -18.91 -20.59
CA SER A 64 11.69 -20.07 -21.08
C SER A 64 10.92 -21.38 -21.08
N ARG A 65 9.75 -21.43 -20.47
CA ARG A 65 8.90 -22.64 -20.33
C ARG A 65 7.46 -22.26 -20.04
N PRO A 66 6.49 -23.19 -20.19
CA PRO A 66 5.11 -22.98 -19.75
C PRO A 66 5.08 -22.46 -18.32
N SER A 67 4.27 -21.45 -18.09
CA SER A 67 4.26 -20.72 -16.83
C SER A 67 2.85 -20.36 -16.41
N TRP A 68 2.66 -20.24 -15.10
CA TRP A 68 1.40 -19.89 -14.47
C TRP A 68 1.62 -18.69 -13.55
N THR A 69 0.67 -17.80 -13.46
CA THR A 69 0.66 -16.78 -12.43
C THR A 69 -0.13 -17.23 -11.21
N ARG A 70 0.19 -16.67 -10.07
CA ARG A 70 -0.45 -16.96 -8.78
C ARG A 70 -1.12 -15.70 -8.25
N ILE A 71 -2.45 -15.62 -8.44
CA ILE A 71 -3.29 -14.49 -8.03
C ILE A 71 -3.29 -14.29 -6.50
N ASP A 72 -3.13 -15.38 -5.75
CA ASP A 72 -3.01 -15.36 -4.30
C ASP A 72 -1.63 -14.94 -3.78
N LYS A 73 -0.67 -14.70 -4.69
CA LYS A 73 0.70 -14.30 -4.34
C LYS A 73 1.08 -13.00 -5.02
N ILE A 74 0.60 -11.92 -4.42
CA ILE A 74 0.96 -10.57 -4.80
C ILE A 74 1.95 -10.05 -3.77
N VAL A 75 3.00 -9.42 -4.24
CA VAL A 75 4.02 -8.81 -3.40
C VAL A 75 4.18 -7.35 -3.77
N LYS A 76 4.41 -6.54 -2.76
CA LYS A 76 4.84 -5.17 -2.89
C LYS A 76 6.35 -5.17 -3.02
N ILE A 77 6.88 -4.55 -4.07
CA ILE A 77 8.30 -4.58 -4.40
C ILE A 77 8.80 -3.16 -4.58
N SER A 78 9.91 -2.85 -3.97
CA SER A 78 10.64 -1.64 -4.26
C SER A 78 11.45 -1.79 -5.56
N GLU A 79 11.76 -0.67 -6.22
CA GLU A 79 12.55 -0.66 -7.46
C GLU A 79 13.91 -1.36 -7.33
N TRP A 80 14.48 -1.41 -6.12
CA TRP A 80 15.77 -2.07 -5.85
C TRP A 80 15.77 -3.58 -6.13
N TYR A 81 14.60 -4.21 -6.09
CA TYR A 81 14.45 -5.64 -6.36
C TYR A 81 14.14 -5.94 -7.83
N MET A 82 13.92 -4.91 -8.64
CA MET A 82 13.69 -5.06 -10.08
C MET A 82 15.02 -5.29 -10.79
N ASP A 83 15.07 -6.33 -11.64
CA ASP A 83 16.28 -6.65 -12.39
C ASP A 83 16.11 -6.19 -13.85
N ARG A 84 15.45 -6.98 -14.67
CA ARG A 84 15.25 -6.64 -16.08
C ARG A 84 13.87 -7.06 -16.58
N LYS A 85 13.37 -6.32 -17.53
CA LYS A 85 12.15 -6.68 -18.26
C LYS A 85 12.38 -7.96 -19.08
N ILE A 86 11.41 -8.88 -19.02
CA ILE A 86 11.34 -10.09 -19.84
C ILE A 86 10.55 -9.77 -21.12
N GLY A 87 9.36 -9.18 -20.94
CA GLY A 87 8.44 -8.83 -22.01
C GLY A 87 7.13 -8.27 -21.47
N ARG A 88 6.06 -8.49 -22.21
CA ARG A 88 4.72 -8.05 -21.86
C ARG A 88 3.72 -9.17 -22.12
N LEU A 89 2.72 -9.32 -21.26
CA LEU A 89 1.61 -10.24 -21.51
C LEU A 89 0.87 -9.88 -22.79
N SER A 90 0.38 -10.89 -23.51
CA SER A 90 -0.63 -10.67 -24.53
C SER A 90 -1.89 -10.06 -23.89
N GLU A 91 -2.65 -9.33 -24.69
CA GLU A 91 -3.92 -8.74 -24.21
C GLU A 91 -4.87 -9.82 -23.67
N LYS A 92 -4.92 -10.97 -24.33
CA LYS A 92 -5.73 -12.13 -23.93
C LYS A 92 -5.34 -12.63 -22.54
N ASP A 93 -4.05 -12.91 -22.31
CA ASP A 93 -3.56 -13.38 -21.02
C ASP A 93 -3.74 -12.33 -19.93
N PHE A 94 -3.46 -11.07 -20.27
CA PHE A 94 -3.65 -9.96 -19.33
C PHE A 94 -5.09 -9.84 -18.87
N LEU A 95 -6.06 -9.81 -19.78
CA LEU A 95 -7.49 -9.70 -19.46
C LEU A 95 -7.97 -10.87 -18.60
N LYS A 96 -7.58 -12.10 -18.96
CA LYS A 96 -7.92 -13.32 -18.22
C LYS A 96 -7.37 -13.28 -16.77
N ILE A 97 -6.13 -12.87 -16.62
CA ILE A 97 -5.47 -12.76 -15.32
C ILE A 97 -6.14 -11.65 -14.48
N MET A 98 -6.36 -10.48 -15.06
CA MET A 98 -6.98 -9.35 -14.36
C MET A 98 -8.44 -9.62 -14.02
N GLN A 99 -9.18 -10.33 -14.85
CA GLN A 99 -10.56 -10.74 -14.54
C GLN A 99 -10.58 -11.61 -13.28
N LEU A 100 -9.81 -12.68 -13.21
CA LEU A 100 -9.75 -13.52 -12.00
C LEU A 100 -9.18 -12.74 -10.80
N PHE A 101 -8.18 -11.87 -11.04
CA PHE A 101 -7.67 -10.99 -9.98
C PHE A 101 -8.78 -10.11 -9.40
N VAL A 102 -9.59 -9.49 -10.25
CA VAL A 102 -10.75 -8.72 -9.83
C VAL A 102 -11.76 -9.60 -9.12
N GLU A 103 -12.11 -10.76 -9.59
CA GLU A 103 -13.05 -11.70 -8.95
C GLU A 103 -12.56 -12.11 -7.55
N VAL A 104 -11.30 -12.44 -7.40
CA VAL A 104 -10.69 -12.88 -6.13
C VAL A 104 -10.53 -11.73 -5.14
N THR A 105 -10.22 -10.54 -5.65
CA THR A 105 -9.95 -9.36 -4.80
C THR A 105 -11.14 -8.42 -4.65
N SER A 106 -12.11 -8.42 -5.60
CA SER A 106 -13.20 -7.45 -5.69
C SER A 106 -14.34 -7.68 -4.75
N GLY A 107 -14.30 -8.73 -3.99
CA GLY A 107 -15.33 -8.84 -2.98
C GLY A 107 -15.45 -7.54 -2.18
N LYS A 108 -14.40 -6.74 -2.04
CA LYS A 108 -14.47 -5.47 -1.29
C LYS A 108 -13.15 -4.71 -1.47
N TRP A 109 -13.13 -3.69 -2.30
CA TRP A 109 -12.14 -2.64 -2.18
C TRP A 109 -12.22 -2.07 -0.76
N HIS A 110 -11.15 -2.22 0.01
CA HIS A 110 -11.07 -1.60 1.32
C HIS A 110 -10.59 -0.17 1.11
N GLU A 111 -11.52 0.76 1.05
CA GLU A 111 -11.22 2.17 0.90
C GLU A 111 -11.07 2.85 2.26
N PHE A 112 -9.94 3.48 2.47
CA PHE A 112 -9.65 4.28 3.65
C PHE A 112 -9.12 5.65 3.26
N SER A 113 -9.49 6.65 4.05
CA SER A 113 -8.96 8.00 3.97
C SER A 113 -7.92 8.18 5.07
N ILE A 114 -6.67 8.41 4.66
CA ILE A 114 -5.54 8.71 5.54
C ILE A 114 -5.47 10.23 5.66
N ILE A 115 -5.27 10.72 6.88
CA ILE A 115 -5.24 12.16 7.16
C ILE A 115 -3.87 12.53 7.72
N ALA A 116 -3.08 13.22 6.91
CA ALA A 116 -1.79 13.76 7.30
C ALA A 116 -1.99 15.13 7.97
N VAL A 117 -2.14 15.13 9.29
CA VAL A 117 -2.23 16.36 10.09
C VAL A 117 -0.82 16.78 10.48
N LYS A 118 -0.38 17.94 10.00
CA LYS A 118 0.98 18.45 10.18
C LYS A 118 0.94 19.72 11.05
N ASN A 119 1.78 19.77 12.08
CA ASN A 119 1.96 20.96 12.92
C ASN A 119 3.03 21.91 12.34
N SER A 120 3.20 23.08 12.99
CA SER A 120 4.21 24.08 12.61
C SER A 120 5.65 23.59 12.68
N ASP A 121 5.93 22.58 13.51
CA ASP A 121 7.26 22.00 13.69
C ASP A 121 7.58 20.92 12.62
N GLY A 122 6.65 20.69 11.70
CA GLY A 122 6.80 19.72 10.63
C GLY A 122 6.52 18.27 11.03
N GLU A 123 5.95 18.06 12.23
CA GLU A 123 5.59 16.76 12.72
C GLU A 123 4.15 16.40 12.35
N TYR A 124 3.91 15.12 12.19
CA TYR A 124 2.61 14.56 11.84
C TYR A 124 1.95 13.90 13.05
N LEU A 125 0.66 14.14 13.21
CA LEU A 125 -0.15 13.46 14.20
C LEU A 125 -0.21 11.97 13.90
N GLN A 126 0.13 11.16 14.89
CA GLN A 126 0.02 9.71 14.85
C GLN A 126 -0.96 9.24 15.91
N ARG A 127 -1.69 8.18 15.61
CA ARG A 127 -2.59 7.47 16.51
C ARG A 127 -2.01 6.09 16.79
N TYR A 128 -1.91 5.67 18.06
CA TYR A 128 -1.52 4.30 18.37
C TYR A 128 -2.65 3.33 18.10
N ASP A 129 -2.38 2.26 17.36
CA ASP A 129 -3.34 1.18 17.12
C ASP A 129 -2.90 -0.08 17.87
N ASP A 130 -3.72 -0.48 18.87
CA ASP A 130 -3.42 -1.61 19.75
C ASP A 130 -3.41 -2.96 19.02
N ARG A 131 -4.13 -3.10 17.91
CA ARG A 131 -4.17 -4.32 17.11
C ARG A 131 -2.88 -4.50 16.33
N TRP A 132 -2.39 -3.40 15.75
CA TRP A 132 -1.16 -3.38 14.95
C TRP A 132 0.09 -3.14 15.79
N LYS A 133 -0.09 -2.71 17.06
CA LYS A 133 1.02 -2.36 17.99
C LYS A 133 1.99 -1.34 17.40
N CYS A 134 1.47 -0.39 16.63
CA CYS A 134 2.28 0.66 16.01
C CYS A 134 1.52 1.99 15.87
N TRP A 135 2.26 3.04 15.56
CA TRP A 135 1.74 4.36 15.27
C TRP A 135 1.24 4.43 13.82
N LEU A 136 0.05 4.99 13.61
CA LEU A 136 -0.60 5.15 12.32
C LEU A 136 -1.05 6.60 12.15
N PHE A 137 -1.05 7.10 10.92
CA PHE A 137 -1.79 8.33 10.64
C PHE A 137 -3.26 8.17 11.00
N PRO A 138 -3.95 9.21 11.49
CA PRO A 138 -5.40 9.18 11.63
C PRO A 138 -6.06 8.73 10.32
N TYR A 139 -7.04 7.85 10.40
CA TYR A 139 -7.73 7.34 9.23
C TYR A 139 -9.19 7.05 9.52
N VAL A 140 -10.01 7.13 8.48
CA VAL A 140 -11.43 6.74 8.50
C VAL A 140 -11.73 5.85 7.28
N ARG A 141 -12.78 5.05 7.39
CA ARG A 141 -13.29 4.32 6.24
C ARG A 141 -13.89 5.31 5.24
N SER A 142 -13.53 5.18 3.97
CA SER A 142 -14.07 6.06 2.93
C SER A 142 -15.56 5.76 2.69
N THR A 143 -16.32 6.82 2.45
CA THR A 143 -17.76 6.80 2.17
C THR A 143 -18.05 7.53 0.84
N ASN A 144 -19.31 7.55 0.41
CA ASN A 144 -19.72 8.32 -0.78
C ASN A 144 -19.53 9.83 -0.56
N GLU A 145 -19.82 10.32 0.67
CA GLU A 145 -19.59 11.70 1.12
C GLU A 145 -18.26 11.79 1.87
N ASN A 146 -17.21 11.36 1.19
CA ASN A 146 -15.94 11.06 1.85
C ASN A 146 -15.26 12.30 2.43
N LYS A 147 -15.34 13.44 1.74
CA LYS A 147 -14.71 14.68 2.21
C LYS A 147 -15.38 15.17 3.49
N GLU A 148 -16.69 15.22 3.52
CA GLU A 148 -17.48 15.62 4.69
C GLU A 148 -17.21 14.70 5.88
N ASN A 149 -17.11 13.39 5.64
CA ASN A 149 -16.77 12.42 6.67
C ASN A 149 -15.36 12.65 7.24
N VAL A 150 -14.39 12.93 6.38
CA VAL A 150 -13.00 13.23 6.78
C VAL A 150 -12.92 14.55 7.54
N ASP A 151 -13.57 15.62 7.03
CA ASP A 151 -13.62 16.94 7.66
C ASP A 151 -14.29 16.86 9.05
N SER A 152 -15.38 16.12 9.17
CA SER A 152 -16.09 15.92 10.44
C SER A 152 -15.23 15.18 11.46
N TYR A 153 -14.65 14.04 11.06
CA TYR A 153 -13.78 13.24 11.93
C TYR A 153 -12.59 14.04 12.46
N ILE A 154 -11.90 14.78 11.57
CA ILE A 154 -10.71 15.51 12.01
C ILE A 154 -11.07 16.77 12.82
N SER A 155 -12.22 17.40 12.51
CA SER A 155 -12.72 18.54 13.30
C SER A 155 -13.11 18.13 14.71
N GLU A 156 -13.74 16.97 14.88
CA GLU A 156 -14.07 16.38 16.18
C GLU A 156 -12.79 16.06 16.96
N LEU A 157 -11.84 15.38 16.33
CA LEU A 157 -10.55 15.03 16.93
C LEU A 157 -9.80 16.25 17.43
N LEU A 158 -9.70 17.30 16.60
CA LEU A 158 -8.98 18.53 16.93
C LEU A 158 -9.81 19.52 17.76
N ARG A 159 -11.09 19.22 18.00
CA ARG A 159 -12.07 20.12 18.66
C ARG A 159 -12.08 21.53 18.04
N LYS A 160 -11.91 21.59 16.73
CA LYS A 160 -11.81 22.81 15.94
C LYS A 160 -12.32 22.52 14.54
N THR A 161 -13.12 23.42 13.97
CA THR A 161 -13.53 23.30 12.57
C THR A 161 -12.31 23.32 11.65
N VAL A 162 -12.13 22.25 10.88
CA VAL A 162 -11.02 22.06 9.95
C VAL A 162 -11.57 21.63 8.61
N VAL A 163 -11.02 22.19 7.56
CA VAL A 163 -11.29 21.76 6.18
C VAL A 163 -10.03 21.09 5.65
N THR A 164 -10.16 19.82 5.33
CA THR A 164 -9.04 19.04 4.81
C THR A 164 -8.83 19.32 3.32
N LYS A 165 -7.59 19.18 2.87
CA LYS A 165 -7.23 19.24 1.45
C LYS A 165 -7.05 17.81 0.93
N TYR A 166 -7.83 17.43 -0.08
CA TYR A 166 -7.57 16.18 -0.80
C TYR A 166 -6.26 16.31 -1.58
N VAL A 167 -5.38 15.33 -1.43
CA VAL A 167 -4.06 15.31 -2.09
C VAL A 167 -4.07 14.37 -3.28
N THR A 168 -4.33 13.09 -3.05
CA THR A 168 -4.29 12.05 -4.08
C THR A 168 -4.85 10.72 -3.55
N VAL A 169 -4.81 9.69 -4.38
CA VAL A 169 -5.15 8.32 -4.02
C VAL A 169 -4.04 7.38 -4.46
N ALA A 170 -3.81 6.32 -3.69
CA ALA A 170 -2.91 5.25 -4.06
C ALA A 170 -3.45 3.89 -3.63
N LYS A 171 -3.07 2.85 -4.38
CA LYS A 171 -3.39 1.46 -4.05
C LYS A 171 -2.20 0.82 -3.36
N HIS A 172 -2.49 0.07 -2.31
CA HIS A 172 -1.49 -0.69 -1.56
C HIS A 172 -1.97 -2.13 -1.39
N CYS A 173 -1.12 -3.08 -1.70
CA CYS A 173 -1.40 -4.49 -1.44
C CYS A 173 -0.83 -4.87 -0.07
N LYS A 174 -1.70 -5.32 0.84
CA LYS A 174 -1.31 -5.75 2.18
C LYS A 174 -1.91 -7.11 2.52
N TYR A 175 -1.15 -7.91 3.26
CA TYR A 175 -1.66 -9.16 3.79
C TYR A 175 -2.62 -8.88 4.95
N SER A 176 -3.85 -9.40 4.84
CA SER A 176 -4.84 -9.32 5.91
C SER A 176 -4.70 -10.51 6.83
N GLU A 177 -4.24 -10.28 8.06
CA GLU A 177 -4.12 -11.35 9.08
C GLU A 177 -5.46 -11.97 9.47
N SER A 178 -6.54 -11.17 9.47
CA SER A 178 -7.88 -11.66 9.79
C SER A 178 -8.46 -12.56 8.71
N ASP A 179 -8.18 -12.25 7.46
CA ASP A 179 -8.75 -12.96 6.31
C ASP A 179 -7.75 -13.94 5.67
N LYS A 180 -6.50 -13.91 6.13
CA LYS A 180 -5.39 -14.77 5.64
C LYS A 180 -5.18 -14.70 4.13
N LEU A 181 -5.35 -13.51 3.54
CA LEU A 181 -5.17 -13.27 2.11
C LEU A 181 -4.68 -11.84 1.85
N TYR A 182 -4.07 -11.64 0.68
CA TYR A 182 -3.72 -10.31 0.22
C TYR A 182 -4.96 -9.54 -0.22
N LYS A 183 -5.02 -8.28 0.20
CA LYS A 183 -6.09 -7.33 -0.15
C LYS A 183 -5.50 -6.08 -0.76
N ILE A 184 -6.21 -5.51 -1.71
CA ILE A 184 -5.89 -4.18 -2.23
C ILE A 184 -6.69 -3.16 -1.44
N TYR A 185 -5.95 -2.24 -0.86
CA TYR A 185 -6.48 -1.09 -0.15
C TYR A 185 -6.35 0.14 -1.03
N ASN A 186 -7.43 0.87 -1.19
CA ASN A 186 -7.43 2.15 -1.88
C ASN A 186 -7.36 3.26 -0.82
N HIS A 187 -6.21 3.90 -0.69
CA HIS A 187 -5.96 4.94 0.31
C HIS A 187 -6.09 6.32 -0.32
N LYS A 188 -7.12 7.05 0.06
CA LYS A 188 -7.27 8.48 -0.25
C LYS A 188 -6.46 9.28 0.77
N LEU A 189 -5.60 10.18 0.32
CA LEU A 189 -4.77 11.01 1.19
C LEU A 189 -5.35 12.41 1.30
N TYR A 190 -5.54 12.84 2.53
CA TYR A 190 -5.94 14.20 2.91
C TYR A 190 -4.86 14.85 3.77
N GLU A 191 -4.69 16.15 3.62
CA GLU A 191 -3.72 16.95 4.34
C GLU A 191 -4.43 18.02 5.18
N VAL A 192 -3.90 18.24 6.38
CA VAL A 192 -4.26 19.36 7.27
C VAL A 192 -2.97 20.00 7.75
N LEU A 193 -2.84 21.30 7.55
CA LEU A 193 -1.75 22.09 8.11
C LEU A 193 -2.30 22.90 9.29
N LEU A 194 -1.71 22.74 10.45
CA LEU A 194 -2.10 23.45 11.65
C LEU A 194 -1.19 24.65 11.89
N ASP A 195 -1.77 25.84 11.91
CA ASP A 195 -1.07 27.06 12.32
C ASP A 195 -0.74 27.05 13.82
N SER A 196 -1.59 26.39 14.62
CA SER A 196 -1.42 26.21 16.05
C SER A 196 -2.00 24.87 16.51
N VAL A 197 -1.29 24.21 17.39
CA VAL A 197 -1.73 22.96 18.02
C VAL A 197 -2.76 23.26 19.11
N PRO A 198 -3.85 22.49 19.24
CA PRO A 198 -4.79 22.62 20.36
C PRO A 198 -4.10 22.40 21.69
N LYS A 199 -4.50 23.18 22.73
CA LYS A 199 -3.85 23.14 24.07
C LYS A 199 -3.72 21.74 24.69
N ASN A 200 -4.70 20.88 24.47
CA ASN A 200 -4.68 19.51 24.98
C ASN A 200 -3.78 18.55 24.14
N MET A 201 -3.14 19.03 23.09
CA MET A 201 -2.26 18.29 22.18
C MET A 201 -0.86 18.91 22.08
N GLU A 202 -0.51 19.86 22.94
CA GLU A 202 0.80 20.54 22.92
C GLU A 202 1.96 19.63 23.35
N ASN A 203 1.66 18.60 24.14
CA ASN A 203 2.68 17.60 24.49
C ASN A 203 3.03 16.71 23.32
N LYS A 204 4.26 16.21 23.29
CA LYS A 204 4.74 15.26 22.26
C LYS A 204 3.86 14.00 22.19
N GLU A 205 3.38 13.52 23.34
CA GLU A 205 2.47 12.37 23.48
C GLU A 205 1.32 12.73 24.41
N PHE A 206 0.10 12.36 24.06
CA PHE A 206 -1.12 12.70 24.79
C PHE A 206 -2.24 11.70 24.49
N ASP A 207 -3.28 11.71 25.32
CA ASP A 207 -4.47 10.86 25.17
C ASP A 207 -5.71 11.69 24.79
N ILE A 208 -6.51 11.17 23.86
CA ILE A 208 -7.83 11.68 23.54
C ILE A 208 -8.79 10.48 23.57
N ASP A 209 -9.83 10.55 24.40
CA ASP A 209 -10.88 9.54 24.51
C ASP A 209 -10.31 8.11 24.64
N ASN A 210 -9.33 7.92 25.54
CA ASN A 210 -8.61 6.67 25.81
C ASN A 210 -7.77 6.14 24.63
N THR A 211 -7.52 6.96 23.63
CA THR A 211 -6.62 6.63 22.51
C THR A 211 -5.36 7.46 22.61
N LYS A 212 -4.21 6.82 22.48
CA LYS A 212 -2.90 7.49 22.50
C LYS A 212 -2.60 8.13 21.17
N TYR A 213 -2.10 9.36 21.24
CA TYR A 213 -1.62 10.13 20.09
C TYR A 213 -0.21 10.65 20.35
N LYS A 214 0.51 10.89 19.27
CA LYS A 214 1.87 11.41 19.32
C LYS A 214 2.18 12.25 18.08
N TRP A 215 2.91 13.33 18.26
CA TRP A 215 3.54 14.07 17.17
C TRP A 215 4.85 13.40 16.80
N MET A 216 5.02 13.06 15.51
CA MET A 216 6.23 12.40 15.02
C MET A 216 6.65 13.00 13.68
N SER A 217 7.93 13.32 13.56
CA SER A 217 8.52 13.67 12.27
C SER A 217 8.59 12.44 11.36
N ILE A 218 8.72 12.64 10.06
CA ILE A 218 8.94 11.53 9.11
C ILE A 218 10.19 10.73 9.49
N THR A 219 11.23 11.39 9.94
CA THR A 219 12.48 10.72 10.38
C THR A 219 12.24 9.81 11.59
N GLU A 220 11.45 10.23 12.57
CA GLU A 220 11.10 9.39 13.71
C GLU A 220 10.26 8.18 13.28
N LEU A 221 9.32 8.37 12.34
CA LEU A 221 8.51 7.29 11.79
C LEU A 221 9.37 6.27 11.00
N GLU A 222 10.35 6.75 10.23
CA GLU A 222 11.30 5.90 9.49
C GLU A 222 12.27 5.14 10.42
N GLN A 223 12.46 5.60 11.64
CA GLN A 223 13.30 4.94 12.66
C GLN A 223 12.53 3.97 13.55
N ASP A 224 11.20 3.99 13.52
CA ASP A 224 10.36 3.08 14.29
C ASP A 224 10.18 1.76 13.51
N GLU A 225 10.82 0.70 13.99
CA GLU A 225 10.82 -0.62 13.33
C GLU A 225 9.41 -1.18 13.16
N ASN A 226 8.51 -1.00 14.15
CA ASN A 226 7.13 -1.50 14.05
C ASN A 226 6.32 -0.73 13.01
N VAL A 227 6.54 0.57 12.88
CA VAL A 227 5.90 1.40 11.86
C VAL A 227 6.40 0.99 10.48
N MET A 228 7.70 0.85 10.30
CA MET A 228 8.32 0.52 9.02
C MET A 228 7.99 -0.91 8.56
N GLU A 229 7.94 -1.87 9.48
CA GLU A 229 7.51 -3.23 9.16
C GLU A 229 6.11 -3.28 8.54
N LYS A 230 5.18 -2.45 9.02
CA LYS A 230 3.76 -2.53 8.69
C LYS A 230 3.26 -1.46 7.72
N ASN A 231 3.90 -0.29 7.70
CA ASN A 231 3.40 0.89 7.00
C ASN A 231 4.48 1.71 6.28
N ASP A 232 5.61 1.11 5.92
CA ASP A 232 6.67 1.76 5.15
C ASP A 232 6.11 2.44 3.88
N ASP A 233 5.14 1.78 3.22
CA ASP A 233 4.44 2.29 2.06
C ASP A 233 3.62 3.54 2.33
N ILE A 234 2.93 3.60 3.48
CA ILE A 234 2.13 4.76 3.87
C ILE A 234 3.04 5.93 4.27
N ILE A 235 4.14 5.65 4.99
CA ILE A 235 5.13 6.68 5.32
C ILE A 235 5.72 7.29 4.05
N ALA A 236 6.17 6.46 3.12
CA ALA A 236 6.71 6.91 1.83
C ALA A 236 5.64 7.67 1.00
N PHE A 237 4.39 7.24 1.03
CA PHE A 237 3.27 7.90 0.36
C PHE A 237 3.06 9.32 0.89
N VAL A 238 2.96 9.49 2.22
CA VAL A 238 2.81 10.81 2.86
C VAL A 238 4.04 11.69 2.60
N LYS A 239 5.25 11.16 2.83
CA LYS A 239 6.53 11.86 2.59
C LYS A 239 6.65 12.42 1.16
N THR A 240 6.17 11.67 0.19
CA THR A 240 6.28 12.04 -1.23
C THR A 240 5.21 13.04 -1.65
N LYS A 241 4.01 12.98 -1.08
CA LYS A 241 2.84 13.72 -1.56
C LYS A 241 2.49 14.93 -0.69
N CYS A 242 2.78 14.91 0.61
CA CYS A 242 2.61 16.04 1.52
C CYS A 242 3.95 16.75 1.71
N ARG A 243 4.17 17.84 0.99
CA ARG A 243 5.39 18.66 1.04
C ARG A 243 5.17 19.96 1.79
#